data_20eef950155080eeb32377d0b057e858
#
_entry.id   20eef950155080eeb32377d0b057e858
#
_cell.length_a   1.000
_cell.length_b   1.000
_cell.length_c   1.000
_cell.angle_alpha   90.00
_cell.angle_beta   90.00
_cell.angle_gamma   90.00
#
_symmetry.space_group_name_H-M   'P 1'
#
loop_
_entity.id
_entity.type
_entity.pdbx_description
1 polymer ?
#
loop_
_entity_poly.entity_id
_entity_poly.type
_entity_poly.pdbx_seq_one_letter_code
_entity_poly.pdbx_strand_id
1 'polypeptide(L)'
;SEMKSLINIGKDVYDEKITQFEPGSVSTFKYSNENYIEHVEDITFSSPNSFSTLNNNIKNIVLENIYKKLYQAVEKRVDNTERPIACLLSGGLDSSLIAALVKQIHKGELHTWSIGFEGSEDLKYAQLVADHIGSIHHSIQVTEEEFLFSIPDVINAIESYDTTTVRASVGNWFISKKIKELSNAKVIFNGDGADEVMGGYLYFHEAPDSIAFDKDCRKLLTDIHYFDVLRSDRSISSHGLEARTPFLDREFVQYYLSISYKLRDHRYNKSAEKYLIREAIEKHNP
;
A
#
# COMPACT_ATOMS: atom_id res chain seq x y z
N SER A 1 -8.70 16.42 -2.58
CA SER A 1 -7.89 17.65 -2.58
C SER A 1 -7.57 18.09 -1.17
N GLU A 2 -6.51 18.85 -1.02
CA GLU A 2 -6.10 19.35 0.29
C GLU A 2 -6.89 20.59 0.69
N MET A 3 -7.15 20.74 2.00
CA MET A 3 -7.78 21.95 2.58
C MET A 3 -7.09 23.25 2.14
N LYS A 4 -5.78 23.21 1.90
CA LYS A 4 -4.99 24.34 1.37
C LYS A 4 -5.54 24.90 0.06
N SER A 5 -6.14 24.06 -0.79
CA SER A 5 -6.74 24.50 -2.06
C SER A 5 -7.97 25.39 -1.85
N LEU A 6 -8.58 25.36 -0.68
CA LEU A 6 -9.78 26.10 -0.34
C LEU A 6 -9.50 27.52 0.16
N ILE A 7 -8.22 27.88 0.43
CA ILE A 7 -7.82 29.20 0.98
C ILE A 7 -8.31 30.36 0.12
N ASN A 8 -8.45 30.16 -1.19
CA ASN A 8 -8.86 31.21 -2.14
C ASN A 8 -10.36 31.24 -2.45
N ILE A 9 -11.15 30.35 -1.87
CA ILE A 9 -12.60 30.23 -2.15
C ILE A 9 -13.45 31.23 -1.31
N GLY A 10 -12.81 32.18 -0.59
CA GLY A 10 -13.49 33.23 0.12
C GLY A 10 -13.82 32.89 1.57
N LYS A 11 -13.87 33.93 2.41
CA LYS A 11 -14.11 33.79 3.87
C LYS A 11 -15.47 33.17 4.22
N ASP A 12 -16.46 33.36 3.35
CA ASP A 12 -17.85 32.93 3.61
C ASP A 12 -18.03 31.41 3.55
N VAL A 13 -17.10 30.68 2.90
CA VAL A 13 -17.13 29.21 2.83
C VAL A 13 -16.45 28.56 4.05
N TYR A 14 -15.60 29.32 4.77
CA TYR A 14 -14.91 28.81 5.96
C TYR A 14 -15.77 28.78 7.23
N ASP A 15 -16.83 29.57 7.29
CA ASP A 15 -17.77 29.56 8.41
C ASP A 15 -18.75 28.38 8.36
N GLU A 16 -18.91 27.76 7.19
CA GLU A 16 -19.59 26.48 7.06
C GLU A 16 -18.56 25.36 7.24
N LYS A 17 -18.81 24.47 8.18
CA LYS A 17 -17.93 23.38 8.62
C LYS A 17 -17.58 22.44 7.48
N ILE A 18 -16.47 22.71 6.77
CA ILE A 18 -15.85 21.76 5.84
C ILE A 18 -15.03 20.80 6.68
N THR A 19 -15.47 19.55 6.75
CA THR A 19 -14.74 18.50 7.46
C THR A 19 -14.31 17.42 6.46
N GLN A 20 -13.14 16.84 6.70
CA GLN A 20 -12.75 15.66 5.95
C GLN A 20 -13.64 14.48 6.36
N PHE A 21 -14.02 13.65 5.39
CA PHE A 21 -14.74 12.42 5.68
C PHE A 21 -13.87 11.50 6.55
N GLU A 22 -14.44 10.97 7.64
CA GLU A 22 -13.71 10.17 8.63
C GLU A 22 -13.26 8.84 8.01
N PRO A 23 -11.94 8.54 7.94
CA PRO A 23 -11.45 7.25 7.45
C PRO A 23 -11.95 6.10 8.31
N GLY A 24 -12.24 4.95 7.67
CA GLY A 24 -12.78 3.79 8.39
C GLY A 24 -14.21 3.98 8.90
N SER A 25 -14.94 4.93 8.35
CA SER A 25 -16.34 5.16 8.65
C SER A 25 -17.26 4.96 7.44
N VAL A 26 -18.52 4.79 7.71
CA VAL A 26 -19.62 4.83 6.72
C VAL A 26 -20.66 5.79 7.23
N SER A 27 -20.97 6.83 6.43
CA SER A 27 -22.04 7.78 6.73
C SER A 27 -23.24 7.54 5.84
N THR A 28 -24.41 7.53 6.42
CA THR A 28 -25.69 7.38 5.71
C THR A 28 -26.38 8.72 5.61
N PHE A 29 -26.73 9.13 4.39
CA PHE A 29 -27.46 10.36 4.11
C PHE A 29 -28.79 10.02 3.45
N LYS A 30 -29.87 10.72 3.86
CA LYS A 30 -31.19 10.61 3.27
C LYS A 30 -31.47 11.85 2.43
N TYR A 31 -31.84 11.64 1.19
CA TYR A 31 -32.28 12.71 0.30
C TYR A 31 -33.78 12.93 0.44
N SER A 32 -34.18 14.17 0.70
CA SER A 32 -35.57 14.55 0.75
C SER A 32 -36.04 15.21 -0.57
N ASN A 33 -37.34 15.20 -0.85
CA ASN A 33 -37.94 15.81 -2.07
C ASN A 33 -37.76 17.35 -2.11
N GLU A 34 -37.27 17.98 -1.03
CA GLU A 34 -37.04 19.43 -0.93
C GLU A 34 -35.57 19.83 -1.18
N ASN A 35 -34.79 18.97 -1.84
CA ASN A 35 -33.36 19.16 -2.09
C ASN A 35 -32.51 19.28 -0.80
N TYR A 36 -32.99 18.71 0.29
CA TYR A 36 -32.28 18.68 1.54
C TYR A 36 -31.63 17.29 1.76
N ILE A 37 -30.38 17.29 2.18
CA ILE A 37 -29.64 16.06 2.54
C ILE A 37 -29.57 16.02 4.06
N GLU A 38 -30.19 15.02 4.67
CA GLU A 38 -30.14 14.77 6.09
C GLU A 38 -29.12 13.69 6.42
N HIS A 39 -28.20 13.98 7.32
CA HIS A 39 -27.28 12.97 7.86
C HIS A 39 -28.05 12.09 8.85
N VAL A 40 -27.97 10.78 8.67
CA VAL A 40 -28.77 9.82 9.46
C VAL A 40 -27.91 9.09 10.48
N GLU A 41 -26.73 8.57 10.07
CA GLU A 41 -25.93 7.68 10.89
C GLU A 41 -24.48 7.64 10.43
N ASP A 42 -23.55 7.53 11.40
CA ASP A 42 -22.14 7.20 11.19
C ASP A 42 -21.79 5.88 11.87
N ILE A 43 -21.14 4.99 11.13
CA ILE A 43 -20.60 3.73 11.64
C ILE A 43 -19.07 3.80 11.49
N THR A 44 -18.34 3.68 12.61
CA THR A 44 -16.87 3.63 12.61
C THR A 44 -16.37 2.22 12.86
N PHE A 45 -15.28 1.84 12.19
CA PHE A 45 -14.63 0.54 12.33
C PHE A 45 -13.36 0.67 13.19
N SER A 46 -13.28 -0.08 14.28
CA SER A 46 -12.11 -0.09 15.17
C SER A 46 -11.10 -1.17 14.78
N SER A 47 -9.83 -0.91 15.07
CA SER A 47 -8.77 -1.93 14.96
C SER A 47 -8.87 -2.96 16.10
N PRO A 48 -8.58 -4.24 15.86
CA PRO A 48 -8.61 -5.26 16.91
C PRO A 48 -7.50 -5.02 17.95
N ASN A 49 -7.76 -5.42 19.18
CA ASN A 49 -6.73 -5.47 20.23
C ASN A 49 -5.76 -6.63 19.98
N SER A 50 -4.49 -6.46 20.37
CA SER A 50 -3.52 -7.57 20.31
C SER A 50 -3.76 -8.56 21.43
N PHE A 51 -3.62 -9.85 21.12
CA PHE A 51 -3.67 -10.93 22.10
C PHE A 51 -2.26 -11.31 22.57
N SER A 52 -2.08 -11.51 23.87
CA SER A 52 -0.78 -11.84 24.46
C SER A 52 -0.70 -13.30 24.85
N THR A 53 -0.45 -14.21 23.92
CA THR A 53 -0.10 -15.59 24.23
C THR A 53 1.18 -15.97 23.47
N LEU A 54 2.24 -16.26 24.24
CA LEU A 54 3.54 -16.67 23.72
C LEU A 54 3.76 -18.15 24.08
N ASN A 55 3.57 -19.02 23.09
CA ASN A 55 4.02 -20.40 23.14
C ASN A 55 4.64 -20.73 21.77
N ASN A 56 5.76 -21.46 21.72
CA ASN A 56 6.47 -21.80 20.49
C ASN A 56 5.59 -22.55 19.48
N ASN A 57 4.63 -23.34 19.94
CA ASN A 57 3.64 -23.98 19.06
C ASN A 57 2.72 -22.96 18.36
N ILE A 58 2.51 -21.79 18.97
CA ILE A 58 1.67 -20.72 18.42
C ILE A 58 2.40 -20.02 17.28
N LYS A 59 3.73 -19.86 17.32
CA LYS A 59 4.49 -19.20 16.24
C LYS A 59 4.27 -19.88 14.89
N ASN A 60 4.30 -21.20 14.83
CA ASN A 60 4.06 -21.93 13.57
C ASN A 60 2.65 -21.70 13.02
N ILE A 61 1.65 -21.66 13.90
CA ILE A 61 0.27 -21.35 13.51
C ILE A 61 0.16 -19.90 13.02
N VAL A 62 0.86 -18.99 13.67
CA VAL A 62 0.90 -17.57 13.27
C VAL A 62 1.50 -17.41 11.87
N LEU A 63 2.64 -18.06 11.60
CA LEU A 63 3.28 -18.00 10.29
C LEU A 63 2.38 -18.56 9.17
N GLU A 64 1.75 -19.69 9.42
CA GLU A 64 0.80 -20.32 8.50
C GLU A 64 -0.38 -19.38 8.17
N ASN A 65 -0.94 -18.76 9.20
CA ASN A 65 -2.07 -17.85 9.03
C ASN A 65 -1.65 -16.52 8.36
N ILE A 66 -0.45 -16.01 8.62
CA ILE A 66 0.07 -14.82 7.92
C ILE A 66 0.11 -15.10 6.41
N TYR A 67 0.75 -16.21 6.02
CA TYR A 67 0.81 -16.62 4.61
C TYR A 67 -0.60 -16.78 4.02
N LYS A 68 -1.45 -17.58 4.67
CA LYS A 68 -2.80 -17.86 4.21
C LYS A 68 -3.63 -16.58 4.02
N LYS A 69 -3.57 -15.64 4.98
CA LYS A 69 -4.33 -14.39 4.90
C LYS A 69 -3.81 -13.47 3.80
N LEU A 70 -2.50 -13.39 3.61
CA LEU A 70 -1.95 -12.61 2.50
C LEU A 70 -2.27 -13.26 1.16
N TYR A 71 -2.15 -14.59 1.04
CA TYR A 71 -2.55 -15.33 -0.14
C TYR A 71 -4.02 -15.05 -0.51
N GLN A 72 -4.94 -15.17 0.45
CA GLN A 72 -6.35 -14.86 0.26
C GLN A 72 -6.61 -13.39 -0.12
N ALA A 73 -5.82 -12.45 0.43
CA ALA A 73 -5.91 -11.05 0.06
C ALA A 73 -5.53 -10.79 -1.40
N VAL A 74 -4.51 -11.51 -1.90
CA VAL A 74 -4.11 -11.45 -3.32
C VAL A 74 -5.15 -12.16 -4.19
N GLU A 75 -5.54 -13.40 -3.84
CA GLU A 75 -6.52 -14.22 -4.57
C GLU A 75 -7.83 -13.46 -4.80
N LYS A 76 -8.41 -12.91 -3.75
CA LYS A 76 -9.61 -12.08 -3.82
C LYS A 76 -9.49 -10.91 -4.82
N ARG A 77 -8.30 -10.33 -4.94
CA ARG A 77 -8.05 -9.20 -5.83
C ARG A 77 -7.70 -9.62 -7.25
N VAL A 78 -7.19 -10.82 -7.45
CA VAL A 78 -6.97 -11.42 -8.77
C VAL A 78 -8.31 -11.89 -9.36
N ASP A 79 -9.13 -12.57 -8.54
CA ASP A 79 -10.37 -13.19 -9.01
C ASP A 79 -11.51 -12.20 -9.29
N ASN A 80 -11.48 -11.01 -8.70
CA ASN A 80 -12.54 -10.02 -8.88
C ASN A 80 -12.29 -9.04 -10.05
N THR A 81 -11.46 -9.39 -11.01
CA THR A 81 -11.22 -8.58 -12.20
C THR A 81 -11.15 -9.44 -13.47
N GLU A 82 -11.77 -8.95 -14.53
CA GLU A 82 -11.61 -9.45 -15.90
C GLU A 82 -10.59 -8.62 -16.70
N ARG A 83 -10.03 -7.58 -16.09
CA ARG A 83 -9.09 -6.68 -16.75
C ARG A 83 -7.67 -7.21 -16.64
N PRO A 84 -6.80 -6.95 -17.63
CA PRO A 84 -5.40 -7.33 -17.57
C PRO A 84 -4.70 -6.73 -16.34
N ILE A 85 -3.93 -7.58 -15.66
CA ILE A 85 -3.22 -7.32 -14.41
C ILE A 85 -1.75 -7.02 -14.71
N ALA A 86 -1.15 -6.10 -13.95
CA ALA A 86 0.30 -5.94 -13.87
C ALA A 86 0.72 -5.73 -12.41
N CYS A 87 2.01 -5.92 -12.12
CA CYS A 87 2.59 -5.65 -10.81
C CYS A 87 3.69 -4.60 -10.91
N LEU A 88 3.75 -3.67 -9.97
CA LEU A 88 4.95 -2.88 -9.72
C LEU A 88 5.96 -3.75 -8.97
N LEU A 89 7.21 -3.73 -9.44
CA LEU A 89 8.27 -4.57 -8.91
C LEU A 89 9.55 -3.76 -8.73
N SER A 90 9.88 -3.43 -7.49
CA SER A 90 11.11 -2.70 -7.15
C SER A 90 12.29 -3.64 -6.82
N GLY A 91 12.05 -4.95 -6.70
CA GLY A 91 13.03 -5.90 -6.18
C GLY A 91 13.14 -5.93 -4.64
N GLY A 92 12.45 -5.01 -3.94
CA GLY A 92 12.29 -5.06 -2.49
C GLY A 92 11.33 -6.19 -2.05
N LEU A 93 11.39 -6.56 -0.76
CA LEU A 93 10.62 -7.67 -0.19
C LEU A 93 9.13 -7.61 -0.54
N ASP A 94 8.51 -6.46 -0.30
CA ASP A 94 7.05 -6.31 -0.34
C ASP A 94 6.50 -6.46 -1.77
N SER A 95 7.10 -5.74 -2.71
CA SER A 95 6.70 -5.81 -4.13
C SER A 95 6.99 -7.19 -4.74
N SER A 96 8.12 -7.80 -4.35
CA SER A 96 8.51 -9.13 -4.81
C SER A 96 7.53 -10.20 -4.34
N LEU A 97 7.12 -10.12 -3.07
CA LEU A 97 6.16 -11.03 -2.49
C LEU A 97 4.79 -10.93 -3.15
N ILE A 98 4.28 -9.71 -3.35
CA ILE A 98 3.01 -9.52 -4.04
C ILE A 98 3.09 -10.05 -5.48
N ALA A 99 4.16 -9.74 -6.23
CA ALA A 99 4.33 -10.22 -7.60
C ALA A 99 4.39 -11.76 -7.66
N ALA A 100 5.09 -12.41 -6.71
CA ALA A 100 5.18 -13.87 -6.62
C ALA A 100 3.81 -14.51 -6.36
N LEU A 101 3.05 -13.98 -5.38
CA LEU A 101 1.70 -14.49 -5.08
C LEU A 101 0.72 -14.25 -6.25
N VAL A 102 0.78 -13.08 -6.89
CA VAL A 102 -0.03 -12.83 -8.09
C VAL A 102 0.33 -13.84 -9.20
N LYS A 103 1.62 -14.13 -9.39
CA LYS A 103 2.06 -15.11 -10.40
C LYS A 103 1.56 -16.52 -10.12
N GLN A 104 1.50 -16.94 -8.86
CA GLN A 104 0.96 -18.24 -8.47
C GLN A 104 -0.54 -18.36 -8.74
N ILE A 105 -1.28 -17.27 -8.54
CA ILE A 105 -2.75 -17.27 -8.62
C ILE A 105 -3.24 -16.94 -10.03
N HIS A 106 -2.61 -15.97 -10.68
CA HIS A 106 -3.00 -15.52 -12.02
C HIS A 106 -2.60 -16.55 -13.07
N LYS A 107 -3.58 -17.08 -13.80
CA LYS A 107 -3.36 -18.15 -14.80
C LYS A 107 -2.77 -17.68 -16.14
N GLY A 108 -2.67 -16.36 -16.34
CA GLY A 108 -2.16 -15.75 -17.55
C GLY A 108 -0.68 -15.37 -17.48
N GLU A 109 -0.20 -14.73 -18.52
CA GLU A 109 1.11 -14.07 -18.50
C GLU A 109 1.05 -12.89 -17.53
N LEU A 110 2.01 -12.83 -16.60
CA LEU A 110 2.13 -11.72 -15.67
C LEU A 110 3.17 -10.74 -16.19
N HIS A 111 2.77 -9.48 -16.33
CA HIS A 111 3.66 -8.36 -16.63
C HIS A 111 4.06 -7.66 -15.33
N THR A 112 5.38 -7.49 -15.13
CA THR A 112 5.95 -6.75 -14.00
C THR A 112 6.70 -5.53 -14.51
N TRP A 113 6.65 -4.44 -13.73
CA TRP A 113 7.16 -3.14 -14.15
C TRP A 113 8.05 -2.55 -13.06
N SER A 114 9.22 -2.06 -13.45
CA SER A 114 10.11 -1.30 -12.58
C SER A 114 10.54 0.01 -13.24
N ILE A 115 10.92 0.99 -12.43
CA ILE A 115 11.44 2.27 -12.87
C ILE A 115 12.67 2.64 -12.06
N GLY A 116 13.65 3.22 -12.70
CA GLY A 116 14.87 3.70 -12.02
C GLY A 116 15.79 4.43 -12.97
N PHE A 117 16.84 4.98 -12.41
CA PHE A 117 17.95 5.58 -13.19
C PHE A 117 18.83 4.47 -13.77
N GLU A 118 19.56 4.80 -14.83
CA GLU A 118 20.54 3.88 -15.40
C GLU A 118 21.51 3.36 -14.34
N GLY A 119 21.66 2.03 -14.28
CA GLY A 119 22.56 1.37 -13.34
C GLY A 119 22.06 1.26 -11.90
N SER A 120 20.82 1.68 -11.59
CA SER A 120 20.25 1.54 -10.24
C SER A 120 20.19 0.07 -9.79
N GLU A 121 20.43 -0.17 -8.50
CA GLU A 121 20.35 -1.53 -7.93
C GLU A 121 18.92 -2.06 -7.95
N ASP A 122 17.92 -1.21 -7.74
CA ASP A 122 16.52 -1.60 -7.77
C ASP A 122 16.12 -2.27 -9.09
N LEU A 123 16.57 -1.73 -10.22
CA LEU A 123 16.30 -2.34 -11.53
C LEU A 123 16.93 -3.73 -11.66
N LYS A 124 18.12 -3.94 -11.09
CA LYS A 124 18.81 -5.24 -11.10
C LYS A 124 18.07 -6.26 -10.24
N TYR A 125 17.67 -5.88 -9.02
CA TYR A 125 16.92 -6.77 -8.14
C TYR A 125 15.51 -7.05 -8.68
N ALA A 126 14.84 -6.08 -9.29
CA ALA A 126 13.56 -6.28 -9.95
C ALA A 126 13.68 -7.32 -11.08
N GLN A 127 14.73 -7.23 -11.91
CA GLN A 127 14.98 -8.22 -12.96
C GLN A 127 15.22 -9.62 -12.39
N LEU A 128 16.04 -9.76 -11.35
CA LEU A 128 16.31 -11.04 -10.69
C LEU A 128 15.02 -11.70 -10.16
N VAL A 129 14.15 -10.91 -9.53
CA VAL A 129 12.87 -11.42 -9.05
C VAL A 129 11.96 -11.81 -10.22
N ALA A 130 11.89 -10.98 -11.26
CA ALA A 130 11.07 -11.23 -12.43
C ALA A 130 11.48 -12.53 -13.14
N ASP A 131 12.78 -12.77 -13.28
CA ASP A 131 13.34 -14.00 -13.85
C ASP A 131 12.98 -15.22 -12.98
N HIS A 132 13.08 -15.07 -11.65
CA HIS A 132 12.76 -16.13 -10.70
C HIS A 132 11.28 -16.55 -10.76
N ILE A 133 10.36 -15.58 -10.78
CA ILE A 133 8.92 -15.86 -10.83
C ILE A 133 8.41 -16.15 -12.26
N GLY A 134 9.24 -15.96 -13.29
CA GLY A 134 8.88 -16.16 -14.69
C GLY A 134 7.84 -15.17 -15.18
N SER A 135 8.00 -13.88 -14.86
CA SER A 135 7.16 -12.79 -15.39
C SER A 135 7.79 -12.11 -16.60
N ILE A 136 6.97 -11.46 -17.41
CA ILE A 136 7.45 -10.59 -18.49
C ILE A 136 7.78 -9.23 -17.86
N HIS A 137 9.08 -8.94 -17.72
CA HIS A 137 9.53 -7.73 -17.04
C HIS A 137 9.77 -6.56 -17.98
N HIS A 138 9.29 -5.38 -17.56
CA HIS A 138 9.48 -4.11 -18.24
C HIS A 138 10.26 -3.18 -17.32
N SER A 139 11.53 -2.99 -17.63
CA SER A 139 12.41 -2.06 -16.92
C SER A 139 12.40 -0.72 -17.60
N ILE A 140 11.87 0.31 -16.94
CA ILE A 140 11.79 1.68 -17.44
C ILE A 140 12.96 2.48 -16.86
N GLN A 141 13.85 2.90 -17.74
CA GLN A 141 14.92 3.83 -17.39
C GLN A 141 14.47 5.26 -17.63
N VAL A 142 14.75 6.13 -16.68
CA VAL A 142 14.48 7.55 -16.74
C VAL A 142 15.75 8.33 -16.43
N THR A 143 15.87 9.52 -17.02
CA THR A 143 16.91 10.47 -16.66
C THR A 143 16.49 11.31 -15.47
N GLU A 144 17.45 11.90 -14.75
CA GLU A 144 17.16 12.86 -13.69
C GLU A 144 16.36 14.06 -14.23
N GLU A 145 16.66 14.50 -15.42
CA GLU A 145 15.97 15.61 -16.08
C GLU A 145 14.49 15.28 -16.34
N GLU A 146 14.18 14.12 -16.92
CA GLU A 146 12.80 13.67 -17.13
C GLU A 146 12.03 13.55 -15.81
N PHE A 147 12.70 13.06 -14.78
CA PHE A 147 12.11 12.92 -13.44
C PHE A 147 11.77 14.29 -12.85
N LEU A 148 12.68 15.25 -12.91
CA LEU A 148 12.46 16.61 -12.41
C LEU A 148 11.40 17.38 -13.22
N PHE A 149 11.38 17.24 -14.55
CA PHE A 149 10.39 17.90 -15.41
C PHE A 149 8.97 17.36 -15.19
N SER A 150 8.82 16.16 -14.67
CA SER A 150 7.49 15.61 -14.38
C SER A 150 6.84 16.15 -13.08
N ILE A 151 7.60 16.83 -12.22
CA ILE A 151 7.12 17.32 -10.91
C ILE A 151 5.85 18.19 -11.02
N PRO A 152 5.74 19.18 -11.95
CA PRO A 152 4.52 19.96 -12.07
C PRO A 152 3.29 19.12 -12.43
N ASP A 153 3.44 18.13 -13.31
CA ASP A 153 2.37 17.23 -13.70
C ASP A 153 1.96 16.33 -12.53
N VAL A 154 2.94 15.86 -11.74
CA VAL A 154 2.70 15.07 -10.54
C VAL A 154 1.93 15.87 -9.50
N ILE A 155 2.34 17.13 -9.21
CA ILE A 155 1.64 18.02 -8.29
C ILE A 155 0.18 18.18 -8.71
N ASN A 156 -0.07 18.39 -10.00
CA ASN A 156 -1.42 18.51 -10.53
C ASN A 156 -2.21 17.22 -10.41
N ALA A 157 -1.59 16.07 -10.73
CA ALA A 157 -2.25 14.76 -10.70
C ALA A 157 -2.63 14.32 -9.27
N ILE A 158 -1.71 14.49 -8.31
CA ILE A 158 -1.94 14.09 -6.91
C ILE A 158 -2.66 15.16 -6.07
N GLU A 159 -2.85 16.36 -6.64
CA GLU A 159 -3.46 17.52 -5.96
C GLU A 159 -2.78 17.87 -4.63
N SER A 160 -1.48 17.69 -4.54
CA SER A 160 -0.65 18.01 -3.38
C SER A 160 0.68 18.62 -3.80
N TYR A 161 1.17 19.56 -3.01
CA TYR A 161 2.52 20.13 -3.14
C TYR A 161 3.37 19.91 -1.88
N ASP A 162 2.95 19.00 -1.01
CA ASP A 162 3.79 18.53 0.08
C ASP A 162 5.03 17.83 -0.47
N THR A 163 6.21 18.27 -0.02
CA THR A 163 7.49 17.84 -0.59
C THR A 163 7.69 16.32 -0.53
N THR A 164 7.31 15.70 0.59
CA THR A 164 7.49 14.25 0.79
C THR A 164 6.54 13.47 -0.11
N THR A 165 5.27 13.89 -0.16
CA THR A 165 4.25 13.28 -1.00
C THR A 165 4.60 13.39 -2.48
N VAL A 166 5.01 14.58 -2.96
CA VAL A 166 5.41 14.78 -4.37
C VAL A 166 6.60 13.90 -4.70
N ARG A 167 7.69 13.95 -3.91
CA ARG A 167 8.90 13.18 -4.16
C ARG A 167 8.61 11.68 -4.28
N ALA A 168 7.79 11.14 -3.38
CA ALA A 168 7.42 9.73 -3.37
C ALA A 168 6.44 9.34 -4.50
N SER A 169 5.70 10.32 -5.05
CA SER A 169 4.73 10.08 -6.11
C SER A 169 5.33 10.05 -7.52
N VAL A 170 6.46 10.72 -7.76
CA VAL A 170 7.01 10.87 -9.12
C VAL A 170 7.25 9.52 -9.78
N GLY A 171 7.88 8.57 -9.07
CA GLY A 171 8.14 7.23 -9.58
C GLY A 171 6.85 6.48 -9.93
N ASN A 172 5.87 6.48 -9.02
CA ASN A 172 4.60 5.81 -9.23
C ASN A 172 3.80 6.42 -10.39
N TRP A 173 3.79 7.75 -10.49
CA TRP A 173 3.13 8.47 -11.58
C TRP A 173 3.77 8.15 -12.93
N PHE A 174 5.10 8.22 -13.01
CA PHE A 174 5.85 8.00 -14.25
C PHE A 174 5.70 6.56 -14.77
N ILE A 175 5.86 5.57 -13.89
CA ILE A 175 5.68 4.16 -14.27
C ILE A 175 4.24 3.87 -14.69
N SER A 176 3.25 4.47 -14.03
CA SER A 176 1.84 4.33 -14.39
C SER A 176 1.53 4.91 -15.77
N LYS A 177 2.13 6.07 -16.10
CA LYS A 177 2.10 6.64 -17.44
C LYS A 177 2.64 5.65 -18.48
N LYS A 178 3.80 5.03 -18.20
CA LYS A 178 4.41 4.05 -19.12
C LYS A 178 3.58 2.77 -19.25
N ILE A 179 3.01 2.26 -18.18
CA ILE A 179 2.09 1.10 -18.23
C ILE A 179 0.90 1.43 -19.11
N LYS A 180 0.32 2.62 -18.97
CA LYS A 180 -0.81 3.07 -19.77
C LYS A 180 -0.46 3.21 -21.26
N GLU A 181 0.74 3.69 -21.57
CA GLU A 181 1.22 3.90 -22.94
C GLU A 181 1.57 2.57 -23.64
N LEU A 182 2.16 1.62 -22.91
CA LEU A 182 2.82 0.45 -23.48
C LEU A 182 2.06 -0.86 -23.26
N SER A 183 0.95 -0.84 -22.52
CA SER A 183 0.17 -2.06 -22.21
C SER A 183 -1.33 -1.82 -22.17
N ASN A 184 -2.07 -2.94 -22.11
CA ASN A 184 -3.52 -2.93 -21.88
C ASN A 184 -3.88 -3.14 -20.40
N ALA A 185 -2.90 -3.19 -19.50
CA ALA A 185 -3.14 -3.38 -18.07
C ALA A 185 -4.07 -2.27 -17.52
N LYS A 186 -4.93 -2.67 -16.59
CA LYS A 186 -5.85 -1.79 -15.89
C LYS A 186 -5.74 -1.90 -14.39
N VAL A 187 -5.37 -3.06 -13.91
CA VAL A 187 -5.24 -3.37 -12.49
C VAL A 187 -3.75 -3.51 -12.15
N ILE A 188 -3.30 -2.73 -11.20
CA ILE A 188 -1.89 -2.64 -10.81
C ILE A 188 -1.73 -3.08 -9.36
N PHE A 189 -1.05 -4.21 -9.15
CA PHE A 189 -0.69 -4.68 -7.82
C PHE A 189 0.60 -4.04 -7.36
N ASN A 190 0.65 -3.62 -6.10
CA ASN A 190 1.85 -3.09 -5.46
C ASN A 190 2.00 -3.56 -4.01
N GLY A 191 3.13 -3.24 -3.38
CA GLY A 191 3.49 -3.64 -2.02
C GLY A 191 3.15 -2.61 -0.94
N ASP A 192 2.39 -1.56 -1.25
CA ASP A 192 2.09 -0.48 -0.30
C ASP A 192 1.31 -1.00 0.92
N GLY A 193 1.57 -0.40 2.08
CA GLY A 193 0.97 -0.77 3.35
C GLY A 193 1.75 -1.80 4.16
N ALA A 194 2.75 -2.45 3.57
CA ALA A 194 3.55 -3.46 4.24
C ALA A 194 4.34 -2.91 5.44
N ASP A 195 4.98 -1.76 5.26
CA ASP A 195 5.78 -1.11 6.30
C ASP A 195 4.94 -0.64 7.48
N GLU A 196 3.77 -0.10 7.21
CA GLU A 196 2.82 0.39 8.21
C GLU A 196 2.26 -0.75 9.05
N VAL A 197 1.84 -1.84 8.42
CA VAL A 197 1.29 -3.00 9.11
C VAL A 197 2.34 -3.72 9.94
N MET A 198 3.57 -3.84 9.40
CA MET A 198 4.60 -4.73 9.95
C MET A 198 5.75 -4.01 10.65
N GLY A 199 5.74 -2.67 10.69
CA GLY A 199 6.80 -1.88 11.32
C GLY A 199 8.13 -1.99 10.58
N GLY A 200 8.10 -1.83 9.25
CA GLY A 200 9.28 -2.04 8.39
C GLY A 200 10.19 -0.83 8.24
N TYR A 201 9.79 0.36 8.68
CA TYR A 201 10.61 1.56 8.59
C TYR A 201 11.78 1.54 9.57
N LEU A 202 12.93 2.06 9.17
CA LEU A 202 14.14 2.08 9.98
C LEU A 202 13.97 2.72 11.35
N TYR A 203 13.13 3.75 11.46
CA TYR A 203 12.91 4.44 12.73
C TYR A 203 12.21 3.56 13.78
N PHE A 204 11.58 2.46 13.41
CA PHE A 204 11.03 1.50 14.37
C PHE A 204 12.11 0.87 15.25
N HIS A 205 13.39 0.88 14.83
CA HIS A 205 14.51 0.45 15.66
C HIS A 205 14.67 1.30 16.93
N GLU A 206 14.22 2.57 16.88
CA GLU A 206 14.32 3.52 18.01
C GLU A 206 13.08 3.50 18.92
N ALA A 207 12.07 2.67 18.64
CA ALA A 207 10.91 2.61 19.52
C ALA A 207 11.31 2.15 20.94
N PRO A 208 10.82 2.81 22.01
CA PRO A 208 11.30 2.52 23.37
C PRO A 208 10.94 1.12 23.86
N ASP A 209 9.83 0.57 23.42
CA ASP A 209 9.37 -0.79 23.77
C ASP A 209 8.41 -1.34 22.69
N SER A 210 7.99 -2.59 22.87
CA SER A 210 7.09 -3.27 21.92
C SER A 210 5.66 -2.71 21.94
N ILE A 211 5.25 -2.01 22.99
CA ILE A 211 3.94 -1.34 23.07
C ILE A 211 3.97 -0.07 22.22
N ALA A 212 5.04 0.70 22.30
CA ALA A 212 5.25 1.86 21.45
C ALA A 212 5.34 1.48 19.97
N PHE A 213 6.05 0.38 19.67
CA PHE A 213 6.08 -0.23 18.33
C PHE A 213 4.66 -0.53 17.80
N ASP A 214 3.81 -1.21 18.58
CA ASP A 214 2.43 -1.52 18.19
C ASP A 214 1.58 -0.26 17.99
N LYS A 215 1.69 0.70 18.91
CA LYS A 215 0.96 1.97 18.81
C LYS A 215 1.32 2.74 17.55
N ASP A 216 2.57 2.73 17.18
CA ASP A 216 3.04 3.45 15.99
C ASP A 216 2.57 2.79 14.69
N CYS A 217 2.62 1.45 14.59
CA CYS A 217 1.99 0.73 13.48
C CYS A 217 0.51 1.09 13.31
N ARG A 218 -0.25 1.12 14.43
CA ARG A 218 -1.68 1.47 14.40
C ARG A 218 -1.91 2.93 14.00
N LYS A 219 -1.07 3.83 14.49
CA LYS A 219 -1.10 5.25 14.11
C LYS A 219 -0.85 5.42 12.62
N LEU A 220 0.20 4.79 12.07
CA LEU A 220 0.48 4.84 10.65
C LEU A 220 -0.69 4.36 9.80
N LEU A 221 -1.34 3.26 10.20
CA LEU A 221 -2.52 2.76 9.49
C LEU A 221 -3.73 3.69 9.60
N THR A 222 -3.90 4.37 10.73
CA THR A 222 -4.96 5.39 10.87
C THR A 222 -4.70 6.57 9.94
N ASP A 223 -3.44 6.99 9.83
CA ASP A 223 -3.04 8.17 9.08
C ASP A 223 -2.66 7.88 7.61
N ILE A 224 -2.68 6.61 7.18
CA ILE A 224 -2.17 6.16 5.85
C ILE A 224 -2.86 6.85 4.67
N HIS A 225 -4.10 7.30 4.86
CA HIS A 225 -4.87 8.03 3.86
C HIS A 225 -4.30 9.42 3.55
N TYR A 226 -3.44 9.98 4.43
CA TYR A 226 -2.71 11.22 4.18
C TYR A 226 -1.40 11.01 3.40
N PHE A 227 -0.89 9.79 3.37
CA PHE A 227 0.46 9.48 2.88
C PHE A 227 0.45 8.46 1.74
N ASP A 228 0.72 7.20 2.07
CA ASP A 228 1.02 6.16 1.09
C ASP A 228 -0.18 5.81 0.22
N VAL A 229 -1.36 5.68 0.79
CA VAL A 229 -2.58 5.41 0.03
C VAL A 229 -2.92 6.58 -0.87
N LEU A 230 -2.83 7.82 -0.35
CA LEU A 230 -3.13 9.03 -1.13
C LEU A 230 -2.23 9.11 -2.37
N ARG A 231 -0.90 8.98 -2.18
CA ARG A 231 0.06 9.09 -3.29
C ARG A 231 -0.08 7.95 -4.29
N SER A 232 -0.22 6.71 -3.78
CA SER A 232 -0.34 5.52 -4.63
C SER A 232 -1.60 5.59 -5.47
N ASP A 233 -2.74 5.82 -4.83
CA ASP A 233 -4.02 5.90 -5.52
C ASP A 233 -4.03 7.02 -6.58
N ARG A 234 -3.70 8.25 -6.21
CA ARG A 234 -3.75 9.38 -7.13
C ARG A 234 -2.74 9.28 -8.26
N SER A 235 -1.52 8.81 -7.98
CA SER A 235 -0.50 8.64 -9.01
C SER A 235 -0.91 7.61 -10.06
N ILE A 236 -1.48 6.50 -9.63
CA ILE A 236 -1.88 5.40 -10.50
C ILE A 236 -3.20 5.72 -11.21
N SER A 237 -4.20 6.21 -10.46
CA SER A 237 -5.54 6.49 -11.00
C SER A 237 -5.56 7.66 -11.97
N SER A 238 -4.61 8.62 -11.88
CA SER A 238 -4.49 9.73 -12.85
C SER A 238 -4.26 9.26 -14.30
N HIS A 239 -3.77 8.04 -14.46
CA HIS A 239 -3.59 7.40 -15.77
C HIS A 239 -4.72 6.42 -16.15
N GLY A 240 -5.81 6.39 -15.36
CA GLY A 240 -6.94 5.48 -15.59
C GLY A 240 -6.62 4.02 -15.28
N LEU A 241 -5.72 3.81 -14.32
CA LEU A 241 -5.36 2.51 -13.76
C LEU A 241 -5.91 2.37 -12.34
N GLU A 242 -6.07 1.15 -11.85
CA GLU A 242 -6.57 0.84 -10.51
C GLU A 242 -5.47 0.21 -9.67
N ALA A 243 -5.08 0.86 -8.58
CA ALA A 243 -4.13 0.32 -7.61
C ALA A 243 -4.78 -0.76 -6.73
N ARG A 244 -4.09 -1.88 -6.50
CA ARG A 244 -4.47 -2.92 -5.55
C ARG A 244 -3.35 -3.21 -4.57
N THR A 245 -3.66 -3.05 -3.28
CA THR A 245 -2.73 -3.12 -2.16
C THR A 245 -3.10 -4.27 -1.22
N PRO A 246 -2.68 -5.52 -1.49
CA PRO A 246 -3.09 -6.68 -0.69
C PRO A 246 -2.69 -6.61 0.78
N PHE A 247 -1.57 -5.96 1.13
CA PHE A 247 -1.16 -5.76 2.52
C PHE A 247 -2.15 -4.93 3.34
N LEU A 248 -2.98 -4.12 2.68
CA LEU A 248 -4.06 -3.36 3.31
C LEU A 248 -5.40 -4.08 3.28
N ASP A 249 -5.43 -5.37 2.94
CA ASP A 249 -6.64 -6.17 3.07
C ASP A 249 -7.10 -6.20 4.52
N ARG A 250 -8.38 -5.93 4.75
CA ARG A 250 -8.96 -5.82 6.09
C ARG A 250 -8.71 -7.07 6.94
N GLU A 251 -8.88 -8.25 6.36
CA GLU A 251 -8.68 -9.51 7.11
C GLU A 251 -7.21 -9.76 7.42
N PHE A 252 -6.31 -9.42 6.49
CA PHE A 252 -4.87 -9.50 6.72
C PHE A 252 -4.44 -8.54 7.83
N VAL A 253 -4.81 -7.26 7.74
CA VAL A 253 -4.48 -6.23 8.74
C VAL A 253 -5.01 -6.59 10.11
N GLN A 254 -6.30 -6.98 10.21
CA GLN A 254 -6.92 -7.36 11.48
C GLN A 254 -6.21 -8.56 12.09
N TYR A 255 -5.92 -9.59 11.29
CA TYR A 255 -5.19 -10.75 11.78
C TYR A 255 -3.78 -10.35 12.24
N TYR A 256 -3.01 -9.64 11.41
CA TYR A 256 -1.63 -9.28 11.75
C TYR A 256 -1.56 -8.42 13.02
N LEU A 257 -2.42 -7.43 13.17
CA LEU A 257 -2.50 -6.59 14.37
C LEU A 257 -3.03 -7.33 15.61
N SER A 258 -3.73 -8.45 15.45
CA SER A 258 -4.15 -9.31 16.56
C SER A 258 -3.02 -10.15 17.15
N ILE A 259 -1.92 -10.35 16.40
CA ILE A 259 -0.73 -11.05 16.88
C ILE A 259 -0.09 -10.24 18.03
N SER A 260 0.40 -10.93 19.06
CA SER A 260 1.10 -10.26 20.17
C SER A 260 2.15 -9.28 19.67
N TYR A 261 2.10 -8.04 20.17
CA TYR A 261 3.07 -7.00 19.83
C TYR A 261 4.52 -7.44 20.13
N LYS A 262 4.76 -8.23 21.16
CA LYS A 262 6.08 -8.81 21.45
C LYS A 262 6.55 -9.76 20.35
N LEU A 263 5.63 -10.52 19.75
CA LEU A 263 5.96 -11.40 18.63
C LEU A 263 6.16 -10.62 17.33
N ARG A 264 5.45 -9.52 17.13
CA ARG A 264 5.60 -8.68 15.92
C ARG A 264 6.85 -7.80 15.94
N ASP A 265 7.32 -7.39 17.14
CA ASP A 265 8.47 -6.54 17.30
C ASP A 265 9.76 -7.31 16.97
N HIS A 266 10.37 -6.98 15.84
CA HIS A 266 11.60 -7.62 15.36
C HIS A 266 12.78 -7.40 16.30
N ARG A 267 12.85 -6.29 17.02
CA ARG A 267 13.92 -5.98 17.99
C ARG A 267 13.84 -6.87 19.21
N TYR A 268 12.64 -7.09 19.75
CA TYR A 268 12.40 -8.00 20.86
C TYR A 268 12.86 -9.43 20.52
N ASN A 269 12.63 -9.82 19.26
CA ASN A 269 13.00 -11.15 18.76
C ASN A 269 14.40 -11.19 18.16
N LYS A 270 15.17 -10.09 18.19
CA LYS A 270 16.53 -9.97 17.63
C LYS A 270 16.61 -10.44 16.18
N SER A 271 15.60 -10.09 15.40
CA SER A 271 15.44 -10.48 14.01
C SER A 271 15.48 -9.27 13.08
N ALA A 272 15.53 -9.48 11.77
CA ALA A 272 15.40 -8.43 10.77
C ALA A 272 13.97 -7.85 10.80
N GLU A 273 13.80 -6.65 10.26
CA GLU A 273 12.46 -6.05 10.06
C GLU A 273 11.56 -6.99 9.26
N LYS A 274 10.27 -6.96 9.55
CA LYS A 274 9.25 -7.81 8.89
C LYS A 274 9.53 -9.32 8.99
N TYR A 275 10.26 -9.77 9.99
CA TYR A 275 10.75 -11.16 10.08
C TYR A 275 9.63 -12.21 10.05
N LEU A 276 8.44 -11.91 10.58
CA LEU A 276 7.32 -12.86 10.56
C LEU A 276 6.86 -13.17 9.14
N ILE A 277 6.78 -12.17 8.27
CA ILE A 277 6.41 -12.41 6.88
C ILE A 277 7.53 -13.12 6.13
N ARG A 278 8.80 -12.78 6.39
CA ARG A 278 9.96 -13.48 5.83
C ARG A 278 9.93 -14.97 6.17
N GLU A 279 9.79 -15.32 7.45
CA GLU A 279 9.70 -16.73 7.90
C GLU A 279 8.45 -17.44 7.37
N ALA A 280 7.30 -16.74 7.30
CA ALA A 280 6.09 -17.32 6.75
C ALA A 280 6.26 -17.69 5.27
N ILE A 281 6.96 -16.86 4.51
CA ILE A 281 7.21 -17.07 3.09
C ILE A 281 8.24 -18.17 2.84
N GLU A 282 9.38 -18.16 3.56
CA GLU A 282 10.40 -19.21 3.44
C GLU A 282 9.80 -20.60 3.61
N LYS A 283 8.81 -20.73 4.50
CA LYS A 283 8.14 -21.99 4.76
C LYS A 283 7.28 -22.48 3.58
N HIS A 284 6.73 -21.57 2.79
CA HIS A 284 5.83 -21.85 1.67
C HIS A 284 6.49 -21.74 0.30
N ASN A 285 7.70 -21.18 0.25
CA ASN A 285 8.54 -21.04 -0.95
C ASN A 285 7.73 -20.64 -2.19
N PRO A 286 7.09 -19.47 -2.19
CA PRO A 286 6.32 -18.99 -3.32
C PRO A 286 7.21 -18.61 -4.52
#